data_3d8725d3944eb28760cd8bd0339b118b
#
_entry.id   3d8725d3944eb28760cd8bd0339b118b
#
_cell.length_a   1.000
_cell.length_b   1.000
_cell.length_c   1.000
_cell.angle_alpha   90.00
_cell.angle_beta   90.00
_cell.angle_gamma   90.00
#
_symmetry.space_group_name_H-M   'P 1'
#
loop_
_entity.id
_entity.type
_entity.pdbx_description
1 polymer ?
#
loop_
_entity_poly.entity_id
_entity_poly.type
_entity_poly.pdbx_seq_one_letter_code
_entity_poly.pdbx_strand_id
1 'polypeptide(L)'
;MKIFVSNDISEKGVALLREHFDVDVMPNMKPEELIKVINNYDGLVTRSMTKVTKEVIEASTRLKVIGRAGVGVDNIDIPAATAKGIVVLNTPEGNTMAATEHTVAMMMAMTRHIPQAHQSIQEGKWDRKSFDGIQVQGKTLGIIGVGRIGSRVAKRMQAMEMTTIGYDPYITEERAHQVGVELVDFDTLLAKSDYITIHTPLTKETEKMLNAEAIAKMKDGVRIVNCARGGCMDPEAIAEGVKSGKIAGAAIDVYPTEPLTKENNPFLGLFNVVQTPHLGAYTIEAQIGVAVDVAYGVIDALEARPLMTAVNMAPIPKSVAAVIQPYFKLAERMGTVGIYLADGPIKSVEVEYTGALAETETQALTTAFLKGLLNPILQESVNFVNAPGIAKKRNLEVKEVKANKPGYFTTAINVKIATAKGTHKIEGTLFDGKQPKIVQIDQYHVDFNPEGYLLLAPHVNKPNMIGQMATILGSAGININGMQVGSTPKSDTNIMAIAVGDDIPNDIMLQLRCVEGIIDVKLINCEG
;
A
#
# COMPACT_ATOMS: atom_id res chain seq x y z
N MET A 1 -16.14 -8.83 -15.67
CA MET A 1 -15.31 -7.62 -15.59
C MET A 1 -14.33 -7.61 -16.74
N LYS A 2 -13.83 -6.43 -17.12
CA LYS A 2 -12.95 -6.28 -18.28
C LYS A 2 -11.62 -5.64 -17.90
N ILE A 3 -10.50 -6.23 -18.35
CA ILE A 3 -9.14 -5.78 -18.03
C ILE A 3 -8.46 -5.27 -19.28
N PHE A 4 -7.75 -4.16 -19.15
CA PHE A 4 -6.88 -3.62 -20.16
C PHE A 4 -5.42 -3.85 -19.82
N VAL A 5 -4.66 -4.43 -20.74
CA VAL A 5 -3.21 -4.61 -20.62
C VAL A 5 -2.52 -3.68 -21.60
N SER A 6 -1.89 -2.63 -21.09
CA SER A 6 -1.33 -1.52 -21.88
C SER A 6 0.11 -1.68 -22.33
N ASN A 7 0.75 -2.78 -21.97
CA ASN A 7 2.14 -3.10 -22.34
C ASN A 7 2.30 -4.58 -22.61
N ASP A 8 3.34 -4.94 -23.35
CA ASP A 8 3.76 -6.33 -23.49
C ASP A 8 4.19 -6.87 -22.12
N ILE A 9 3.46 -7.84 -21.61
CA ILE A 9 3.80 -8.66 -20.47
C ILE A 9 3.83 -10.14 -20.89
N SER A 10 4.44 -11.00 -20.06
CA SER A 10 4.48 -12.43 -20.35
C SER A 10 3.08 -13.00 -20.55
N GLU A 11 2.88 -13.78 -21.61
CA GLU A 11 1.61 -14.44 -21.92
C GLU A 11 1.09 -15.31 -20.77
N LYS A 12 1.97 -15.79 -19.87
CA LYS A 12 1.55 -16.53 -18.66
C LYS A 12 0.68 -15.67 -17.75
N GLY A 13 1.00 -14.38 -17.58
CA GLY A 13 0.17 -13.46 -16.79
C GLY A 13 -1.13 -13.11 -17.51
N VAL A 14 -1.09 -12.90 -18.83
CA VAL A 14 -2.28 -12.62 -19.64
C VAL A 14 -3.25 -13.81 -19.62
N ALA A 15 -2.73 -15.03 -19.81
CA ALA A 15 -3.52 -16.26 -19.76
C ALA A 15 -4.24 -16.41 -18.40
N LEU A 16 -3.52 -16.16 -17.30
CA LEU A 16 -4.10 -16.21 -15.96
C LEU A 16 -5.24 -15.18 -15.78
N LEU A 17 -5.09 -13.96 -16.29
CA LEU A 17 -6.17 -12.97 -16.27
C LEU A 17 -7.37 -13.40 -17.10
N ARG A 18 -7.15 -14.04 -18.27
CA ARG A 18 -8.21 -14.56 -19.15
C ARG A 18 -9.02 -15.70 -18.56
N GLU A 19 -8.48 -16.42 -17.58
CA GLU A 19 -9.24 -17.46 -16.86
C GLU A 19 -10.36 -16.85 -16.01
N HIS A 20 -10.25 -15.56 -15.62
CA HIS A 20 -11.18 -14.87 -14.72
C HIS A 20 -11.95 -13.73 -15.39
N PHE A 21 -11.39 -13.08 -16.42
CA PHE A 21 -11.90 -11.83 -16.98
C PHE A 21 -11.78 -11.78 -18.51
N ASP A 22 -12.56 -10.87 -19.11
CA ASP A 22 -12.35 -10.44 -20.50
C ASP A 22 -11.12 -9.51 -20.58
N VAL A 23 -10.13 -9.83 -21.43
CA VAL A 23 -8.82 -9.16 -21.43
C VAL A 23 -8.46 -8.66 -22.82
N ASP A 24 -8.35 -7.34 -22.96
CA ASP A 24 -7.79 -6.69 -24.17
C ASP A 24 -6.31 -6.36 -23.92
N VAL A 25 -5.46 -6.72 -24.88
CA VAL A 25 -4.03 -6.39 -24.89
C VAL A 25 -3.74 -5.44 -26.02
N MET A 26 -3.40 -4.18 -25.71
CA MET A 26 -3.04 -3.15 -26.68
C MET A 26 -1.79 -2.42 -26.20
N PRO A 27 -0.59 -2.90 -26.57
CA PRO A 27 0.66 -2.34 -26.08
C PRO A 27 0.96 -0.96 -26.65
N ASN A 28 1.72 -0.17 -25.89
CA ASN A 28 2.30 1.11 -26.30
C ASN A 28 1.31 2.25 -26.53
N MET A 29 0.15 2.23 -25.87
CA MET A 29 -0.79 3.36 -25.90
C MET A 29 -0.22 4.59 -25.18
N LYS A 30 -0.37 5.75 -25.83
CA LYS A 30 -0.08 7.05 -25.21
C LYS A 30 -1.22 7.45 -24.24
N PRO A 31 -0.95 8.35 -23.27
CA PRO A 31 -1.99 8.81 -22.33
C PRO A 31 -3.26 9.34 -23.02
N GLU A 32 -3.11 10.06 -24.13
CA GLU A 32 -4.23 10.66 -24.88
C GLU A 32 -5.13 9.60 -25.55
N GLU A 33 -4.56 8.43 -25.88
CA GLU A 33 -5.29 7.30 -26.45
C GLU A 33 -5.95 6.49 -25.32
N LEU A 34 -5.23 6.32 -24.20
CA LEU A 34 -5.72 5.60 -23.03
C LEU A 34 -6.95 6.28 -22.42
N ILE A 35 -6.98 7.62 -22.35
CA ILE A 35 -8.12 8.41 -21.90
C ILE A 35 -9.42 8.04 -22.65
N LYS A 36 -9.33 7.75 -23.96
CA LYS A 36 -10.52 7.46 -24.79
C LYS A 36 -11.15 6.10 -24.51
N VAL A 37 -10.38 5.15 -23.98
CA VAL A 37 -10.81 3.75 -23.84
C VAL A 37 -10.94 3.29 -22.40
N ILE A 38 -10.22 3.93 -21.45
CA ILE A 38 -10.06 3.43 -20.08
C ILE A 38 -11.39 3.25 -19.33
N ASN A 39 -12.42 4.06 -19.66
CA ASN A 39 -13.73 3.95 -19.02
C ASN A 39 -14.48 2.65 -19.38
N ASN A 40 -14.00 1.85 -20.32
CA ASN A 40 -14.58 0.55 -20.68
C ASN A 40 -14.06 -0.59 -19.79
N TYR A 41 -13.09 -0.34 -18.90
CA TYR A 41 -12.36 -1.37 -18.15
C TYR A 41 -12.52 -1.21 -16.64
N ASP A 42 -12.56 -2.35 -15.95
CA ASP A 42 -12.59 -2.44 -14.49
C ASP A 42 -11.18 -2.48 -13.89
N GLY A 43 -10.18 -2.94 -14.67
CA GLY A 43 -8.78 -3.02 -14.27
C GLY A 43 -7.83 -2.63 -15.40
N LEU A 44 -6.68 -2.06 -15.01
CA LEU A 44 -5.56 -1.73 -15.90
C LEU A 44 -4.31 -2.47 -15.42
N VAL A 45 -3.65 -3.18 -16.33
CA VAL A 45 -2.30 -3.74 -16.11
C VAL A 45 -1.32 -2.98 -16.97
N THR A 46 -0.25 -2.47 -16.35
CA THR A 46 0.73 -1.60 -17.00
C THR A 46 2.17 -1.95 -16.61
N ARG A 47 3.13 -1.38 -17.34
CA ARG A 47 4.56 -1.35 -17.02
C ARG A 47 5.09 0.10 -17.03
N SER A 48 6.41 0.27 -17.01
CA SER A 48 7.07 1.59 -16.95
C SER A 48 6.78 2.51 -18.14
N MET A 49 6.52 1.95 -19.33
CA MET A 49 6.36 2.75 -20.56
C MET A 49 5.02 3.51 -20.63
N THR A 50 3.94 2.98 -20.05
CA THR A 50 2.64 3.65 -20.03
C THR A 50 2.55 4.57 -18.82
N LYS A 51 2.34 5.86 -19.06
CA LYS A 51 2.09 6.84 -17.99
C LYS A 51 0.61 6.89 -17.67
N VAL A 52 0.25 6.58 -16.43
CA VAL A 52 -1.12 6.64 -15.90
C VAL A 52 -1.24 7.93 -15.10
N THR A 53 -1.50 9.02 -15.84
CA THR A 53 -1.58 10.37 -15.29
C THR A 53 -2.93 10.59 -14.59
N LYS A 54 -3.06 11.72 -13.89
CA LYS A 54 -4.30 12.16 -13.26
C LYS A 54 -5.46 12.21 -14.27
N GLU A 55 -5.23 12.73 -15.47
CA GLU A 55 -6.24 12.85 -16.53
C GLU A 55 -6.74 11.47 -16.97
N VAL A 56 -5.84 10.47 -17.11
CA VAL A 56 -6.21 9.09 -17.41
C VAL A 56 -7.09 8.50 -16.31
N ILE A 57 -6.72 8.72 -15.06
CA ILE A 57 -7.47 8.24 -13.89
C ILE A 57 -8.84 8.93 -13.81
N GLU A 58 -8.90 10.23 -14.03
CA GLU A 58 -10.15 11.00 -13.99
C GLU A 58 -11.11 10.66 -15.12
N ALA A 59 -10.60 10.20 -16.27
CA ALA A 59 -11.40 9.79 -17.42
C ALA A 59 -12.23 8.51 -17.19
N SER A 60 -11.96 7.74 -16.15
CA SER A 60 -12.71 6.53 -15.84
C SER A 60 -13.54 6.69 -14.56
N THR A 61 -14.80 6.27 -14.62
CA THR A 61 -15.69 6.06 -13.46
C THR A 61 -15.79 4.58 -13.08
N ARG A 62 -15.19 3.69 -13.89
CA ARG A 62 -15.34 2.24 -13.80
C ARG A 62 -14.10 1.54 -13.25
N LEU A 63 -12.92 2.16 -13.41
CA LEU A 63 -11.65 1.57 -13.02
C LEU A 63 -11.57 1.36 -11.50
N LYS A 64 -11.25 0.14 -11.06
CA LYS A 64 -11.16 -0.27 -9.64
C LYS A 64 -9.73 -0.59 -9.22
N VAL A 65 -8.90 -1.06 -10.16
CA VAL A 65 -7.53 -1.49 -9.88
C VAL A 65 -6.57 -1.12 -11.01
N ILE A 66 -5.36 -0.71 -10.64
CA ILE A 66 -4.22 -0.51 -11.52
C ILE A 66 -3.10 -1.43 -11.03
N GLY A 67 -2.76 -2.46 -11.80
CA GLY A 67 -1.64 -3.35 -11.53
C GLY A 67 -0.40 -2.94 -12.33
N ARG A 68 0.72 -2.69 -11.65
CA ARG A 68 1.99 -2.42 -12.29
C ARG A 68 2.89 -3.65 -12.24
N ALA A 69 3.16 -4.28 -13.40
CA ALA A 69 4.09 -5.40 -13.53
C ALA A 69 5.55 -4.91 -13.34
N GLY A 70 5.98 -4.87 -12.08
CA GLY A 70 7.29 -4.42 -11.63
C GLY A 70 7.22 -3.66 -10.29
N VAL A 71 8.37 -3.22 -9.76
CA VAL A 71 8.49 -2.67 -8.40
C VAL A 71 8.11 -1.20 -8.31
N GLY A 72 8.69 -0.35 -9.16
CA GLY A 72 8.46 1.10 -9.10
C GLY A 72 7.07 1.46 -9.65
N VAL A 73 6.46 2.50 -9.10
CA VAL A 73 5.14 3.01 -9.51
C VAL A 73 5.20 4.48 -9.95
N ASP A 74 6.38 4.96 -10.28
CA ASP A 74 6.66 6.37 -10.61
C ASP A 74 5.88 6.87 -11.84
N ASN A 75 5.38 5.96 -12.67
CA ASN A 75 4.57 6.24 -13.85
C ASN A 75 3.06 6.32 -13.57
N ILE A 76 2.62 6.18 -12.31
CA ILE A 76 1.21 6.19 -11.89
C ILE A 76 0.98 7.34 -10.90
N ASP A 77 -0.03 8.16 -11.14
CA ASP A 77 -0.45 9.20 -10.18
C ASP A 77 -1.20 8.54 -8.99
N ILE A 78 -0.43 8.13 -7.97
CA ILE A 78 -0.95 7.48 -6.77
C ILE A 78 -1.96 8.36 -6.02
N PRO A 79 -1.71 9.68 -5.80
CA PRO A 79 -2.68 10.56 -5.15
C PRO A 79 -4.03 10.60 -5.87
N ALA A 80 -4.04 10.70 -7.20
CA ALA A 80 -5.28 10.71 -7.98
C ALA A 80 -6.02 9.37 -7.91
N ALA A 81 -5.29 8.24 -8.03
CA ALA A 81 -5.86 6.90 -7.89
C ALA A 81 -6.49 6.70 -6.50
N THR A 82 -5.78 7.13 -5.44
CA THR A 82 -6.26 7.06 -4.06
C THR A 82 -7.52 7.90 -3.85
N ALA A 83 -7.56 9.13 -4.37
CA ALA A 83 -8.72 10.00 -4.26
C ALA A 83 -9.97 9.39 -4.91
N LYS A 84 -9.81 8.65 -6.01
CA LYS A 84 -10.90 7.91 -6.69
C LYS A 84 -11.19 6.53 -6.10
N GLY A 85 -10.44 6.11 -5.08
CA GLY A 85 -10.61 4.78 -4.50
C GLY A 85 -10.11 3.63 -5.38
N ILE A 86 -9.21 3.91 -6.34
CA ILE A 86 -8.63 2.90 -7.21
C ILE A 86 -7.43 2.27 -6.50
N VAL A 87 -7.44 0.95 -6.37
CA VAL A 87 -6.31 0.20 -5.81
C VAL A 87 -5.13 0.24 -6.77
N VAL A 88 -3.94 0.54 -6.27
CA VAL A 88 -2.70 0.44 -7.03
C VAL A 88 -1.84 -0.68 -6.47
N LEU A 89 -1.49 -1.63 -7.34
CA LEU A 89 -0.69 -2.82 -7.02
C LEU A 89 0.65 -2.76 -7.73
N ASN A 90 1.68 -3.28 -7.10
CA ASN A 90 2.97 -3.56 -7.73
C ASN A 90 3.44 -4.99 -7.44
N THR A 91 4.61 -5.38 -7.98
CA THR A 91 5.20 -6.70 -7.79
C THR A 91 6.59 -6.56 -7.15
N PRO A 92 6.66 -6.34 -5.82
CA PRO A 92 7.89 -5.91 -5.15
C PRO A 92 8.98 -6.99 -5.08
N GLU A 93 8.66 -8.26 -5.33
CA GLU A 93 9.61 -9.37 -5.27
C GLU A 93 10.01 -9.90 -6.66
N GLY A 94 9.17 -9.68 -7.67
CA GLY A 94 9.26 -10.34 -8.98
C GLY A 94 10.57 -10.09 -9.77
N ASN A 95 11.30 -9.00 -9.49
CA ASN A 95 12.57 -8.68 -10.17
C ASN A 95 13.77 -8.56 -9.21
N THR A 96 13.62 -8.88 -7.93
CA THR A 96 14.66 -8.67 -6.92
C THR A 96 15.97 -9.38 -7.28
N MET A 97 15.91 -10.62 -7.76
CA MET A 97 17.11 -11.38 -8.13
C MET A 97 17.76 -10.81 -9.40
N ALA A 98 16.96 -10.54 -10.42
CA ALA A 98 17.45 -9.98 -11.68
C ALA A 98 18.19 -8.65 -11.46
N ALA A 99 17.60 -7.71 -10.69
CA ALA A 99 18.23 -6.43 -10.36
C ALA A 99 19.51 -6.61 -9.53
N THR A 100 19.53 -7.56 -8.61
CA THR A 100 20.72 -7.89 -7.82
C THR A 100 21.86 -8.37 -8.72
N GLU A 101 21.60 -9.33 -9.61
CA GLU A 101 22.57 -9.91 -10.51
C GLU A 101 23.07 -8.90 -11.53
N HIS A 102 22.15 -8.08 -12.06
CA HIS A 102 22.51 -7.01 -12.98
C HIS A 102 23.43 -5.98 -12.32
N THR A 103 23.15 -5.56 -11.07
CA THR A 103 24.02 -4.65 -10.31
C THR A 103 25.43 -5.21 -10.17
N VAL A 104 25.56 -6.48 -9.80
CA VAL A 104 26.87 -7.16 -9.66
C VAL A 104 27.58 -7.25 -11.02
N ALA A 105 26.85 -7.63 -12.08
CA ALA A 105 27.40 -7.70 -13.45
C ALA A 105 27.90 -6.33 -13.92
N MET A 106 27.13 -5.26 -13.74
CA MET A 106 27.49 -3.89 -14.09
C MET A 106 28.73 -3.41 -13.31
N MET A 107 28.79 -3.70 -12.00
CA MET A 107 29.96 -3.40 -11.16
C MET A 107 31.21 -4.09 -11.69
N MET A 108 31.14 -5.36 -12.00
CA MET A 108 32.29 -6.13 -12.51
C MET A 108 32.66 -5.73 -13.93
N ALA A 109 31.68 -5.45 -14.79
CA ALA A 109 31.92 -4.95 -16.15
C ALA A 109 32.68 -3.62 -16.16
N MET A 110 32.29 -2.68 -15.29
CA MET A 110 32.98 -1.39 -15.09
C MET A 110 34.38 -1.61 -14.51
N THR A 111 34.52 -2.43 -13.47
CA THR A 111 35.78 -2.68 -12.76
C THR A 111 36.87 -3.26 -13.68
N ARG A 112 36.48 -4.02 -14.71
CA ARG A 112 37.38 -4.74 -15.61
C ARG A 112 37.32 -4.23 -17.06
N HIS A 113 36.62 -3.11 -17.33
CA HIS A 113 36.43 -2.52 -18.68
C HIS A 113 35.91 -3.52 -19.73
N ILE A 114 35.01 -4.45 -19.32
CA ILE A 114 34.56 -5.57 -20.17
C ILE A 114 33.95 -5.10 -21.49
N PRO A 115 33.00 -4.11 -21.52
CA PRO A 115 32.39 -3.66 -22.77
C PRO A 115 33.40 -3.03 -23.72
N GLN A 116 34.31 -2.21 -23.19
CA GLN A 116 35.33 -1.51 -23.97
C GLN A 116 36.37 -2.48 -24.54
N ALA A 117 36.80 -3.45 -23.74
CA ALA A 117 37.72 -4.48 -24.17
C ALA A 117 37.09 -5.38 -25.26
N HIS A 118 35.82 -5.74 -25.09
CA HIS A 118 35.06 -6.49 -26.10
C HIS A 118 34.98 -5.71 -27.42
N GLN A 119 34.62 -4.42 -27.37
CA GLN A 119 34.54 -3.57 -28.54
C GLN A 119 35.88 -3.49 -29.28
N SER A 120 37.00 -3.35 -28.56
CA SER A 120 38.34 -3.32 -29.11
C SER A 120 38.65 -4.60 -29.94
N ILE A 121 38.28 -5.76 -29.42
CA ILE A 121 38.45 -7.05 -30.16
C ILE A 121 37.55 -7.07 -31.40
N GLN A 122 36.31 -6.63 -31.32
CA GLN A 122 35.40 -6.55 -32.49
C GLN A 122 35.94 -5.62 -33.59
N GLU A 123 36.71 -4.58 -33.20
CA GLU A 123 37.41 -3.69 -34.12
C GLU A 123 38.76 -4.26 -34.64
N GLY A 124 39.11 -5.49 -34.30
CA GLY A 124 40.35 -6.13 -34.72
C GLY A 124 41.59 -5.65 -33.97
N LYS A 125 41.45 -4.99 -32.84
CA LYS A 125 42.57 -4.45 -32.03
C LYS A 125 42.91 -5.40 -30.89
N TRP A 126 44.20 -5.69 -30.71
CA TRP A 126 44.75 -6.45 -29.59
C TRP A 126 45.44 -5.54 -28.58
N ASP A 127 44.63 -4.75 -27.86
CA ASP A 127 45.11 -3.81 -26.85
C ASP A 127 44.82 -4.34 -25.43
N ARG A 128 45.86 -4.55 -24.63
CA ARG A 128 45.75 -4.97 -23.23
C ARG A 128 46.03 -3.85 -22.25
N LYS A 129 46.90 -2.91 -22.64
CA LYS A 129 47.36 -1.86 -21.72
C LYS A 129 46.29 -0.83 -21.42
N SER A 130 45.38 -0.56 -22.34
CA SER A 130 44.31 0.40 -22.17
C SER A 130 43.16 -0.10 -21.25
N PHE A 131 43.18 -1.40 -20.86
CA PHE A 131 42.10 -2.03 -20.09
C PHE A 131 42.59 -2.57 -18.74
N ASP A 132 43.59 -1.90 -18.12
CA ASP A 132 44.02 -2.24 -16.77
C ASP A 132 42.88 -2.01 -15.77
N GLY A 133 42.35 -3.11 -15.24
CA GLY A 133 41.29 -3.12 -14.20
C GLY A 133 41.89 -3.21 -12.79
N ILE A 134 41.01 -3.26 -11.81
CA ILE A 134 41.34 -3.49 -10.41
C ILE A 134 40.65 -4.73 -9.85
N GLN A 135 41.14 -5.21 -8.70
CA GLN A 135 40.46 -6.25 -7.92
C GLN A 135 39.49 -5.61 -6.93
N VAL A 136 38.36 -6.29 -6.68
CA VAL A 136 37.37 -5.89 -5.66
C VAL A 136 37.72 -6.42 -4.27
N GLN A 137 38.54 -7.45 -4.19
CA GLN A 137 39.02 -8.06 -2.95
C GLN A 137 39.64 -6.99 -2.02
N GLY A 138 39.22 -6.98 -0.76
CA GLY A 138 39.70 -6.05 0.27
C GLY A 138 39.22 -4.61 0.10
N LYS A 139 38.35 -4.30 -0.89
CA LYS A 139 37.73 -3.00 -1.07
C LYS A 139 36.48 -2.86 -0.23
N THR A 140 36.09 -1.62 0.08
CA THR A 140 34.87 -1.28 0.79
C THR A 140 33.77 -0.95 -0.18
N LEU A 141 32.63 -1.65 -0.08
CA LEU A 141 31.38 -1.36 -0.77
C LEU A 141 30.42 -0.61 0.16
N GLY A 142 30.14 0.64 -0.15
CA GLY A 142 29.06 1.43 0.47
C GLY A 142 27.72 1.14 -0.22
N ILE A 143 26.71 0.78 0.56
CA ILE A 143 25.39 0.41 0.07
C ILE A 143 24.37 1.42 0.58
N ILE A 144 23.80 2.21 -0.32
CA ILE A 144 22.73 3.15 0.01
C ILE A 144 21.41 2.43 -0.20
N GLY A 145 20.71 2.10 0.92
CA GLY A 145 19.51 1.27 0.92
C GLY A 145 19.83 -0.22 1.07
N VAL A 146 19.73 -0.74 2.31
CA VAL A 146 20.01 -2.16 2.67
C VAL A 146 18.73 -3.00 2.65
N GLY A 147 17.82 -2.68 1.71
CA GLY A 147 16.58 -3.40 1.50
C GLY A 147 16.74 -4.76 0.79
N ARG A 148 15.72 -5.17 0.04
CA ARG A 148 15.68 -6.48 -0.65
C ARG A 148 16.84 -6.69 -1.61
N ILE A 149 17.18 -5.69 -2.43
CA ILE A 149 18.25 -5.76 -3.43
C ILE A 149 19.60 -5.52 -2.76
N GLY A 150 19.75 -4.40 -2.02
CA GLY A 150 21.02 -4.02 -1.40
C GLY A 150 21.61 -5.11 -0.50
N SER A 151 20.78 -5.77 0.33
CA SER A 151 21.24 -6.90 1.16
C SER A 151 21.73 -8.10 0.34
N ARG A 152 21.12 -8.37 -0.82
CA ARG A 152 21.54 -9.46 -1.71
C ARG A 152 22.80 -9.12 -2.50
N VAL A 153 22.99 -7.86 -2.87
CA VAL A 153 24.25 -7.35 -3.44
C VAL A 153 25.35 -7.47 -2.40
N ALA A 154 25.11 -7.01 -1.16
CA ALA A 154 26.06 -7.17 -0.05
C ALA A 154 26.56 -8.61 0.08
N LYS A 155 25.64 -9.57 0.20
CA LYS A 155 25.97 -10.98 0.34
C LYS A 155 26.87 -11.52 -0.79
N ARG A 156 26.66 -11.08 -2.04
CA ARG A 156 27.46 -11.52 -3.20
C ARG A 156 28.84 -10.89 -3.21
N MET A 157 28.92 -9.61 -2.84
CA MET A 157 30.19 -8.90 -2.81
C MET A 157 31.05 -9.28 -1.59
N GLN A 158 30.42 -9.66 -0.46
CA GLN A 158 31.11 -10.31 0.65
C GLN A 158 31.74 -11.65 0.24
N ALA A 159 31.06 -12.45 -0.59
CA ALA A 159 31.64 -13.67 -1.15
C ALA A 159 32.81 -13.41 -2.11
N MET A 160 32.93 -12.17 -2.63
CA MET A 160 34.10 -11.68 -3.37
C MET A 160 35.09 -10.92 -2.46
N GLU A 161 34.99 -11.12 -1.17
CA GLU A 161 35.91 -10.60 -0.13
C GLU A 161 35.94 -9.08 -0.04
N MET A 162 34.81 -8.40 -0.33
CA MET A 162 34.63 -6.98 -0.03
C MET A 162 34.12 -6.79 1.42
N THR A 163 34.56 -5.70 2.05
CA THR A 163 33.90 -5.16 3.26
C THR A 163 32.65 -4.40 2.86
N THR A 164 31.53 -4.61 3.56
CA THR A 164 30.26 -3.94 3.25
C THR A 164 29.81 -3.05 4.39
N ILE A 165 29.58 -1.77 4.10
CA ILE A 165 28.98 -0.76 4.97
C ILE A 165 27.67 -0.27 4.34
N GLY A 166 26.69 0.17 5.13
CA GLY A 166 25.39 0.56 4.63
C GLY A 166 24.84 1.82 5.27
N TYR A 167 24.10 2.59 4.49
CA TYR A 167 23.26 3.67 4.97
C TYR A 167 21.78 3.36 4.63
N ASP A 168 20.97 3.22 5.66
CA ASP A 168 19.53 3.02 5.52
C ASP A 168 18.83 3.52 6.80
N PRO A 169 18.04 4.61 6.75
CA PRO A 169 17.39 5.17 7.92
C PRO A 169 16.19 4.34 8.45
N TYR A 170 15.79 3.29 7.74
CA TYR A 170 14.59 2.49 8.04
C TYR A 170 14.88 1.08 8.52
N ILE A 171 16.12 0.60 8.41
CA ILE A 171 16.51 -0.74 8.86
C ILE A 171 17.14 -0.66 10.27
N THR A 172 16.87 -1.68 11.11
CA THR A 172 17.52 -1.77 12.40
C THR A 172 18.96 -2.31 12.28
N GLU A 173 19.84 -1.93 13.22
CA GLU A 173 21.23 -2.45 13.29
C GLU A 173 21.26 -3.98 13.31
N GLU A 174 20.34 -4.59 14.06
CA GLU A 174 20.19 -6.03 14.19
C GLU A 174 19.92 -6.70 12.82
N ARG A 175 19.02 -6.09 12.02
CA ARG A 175 18.69 -6.58 10.69
C ARG A 175 19.85 -6.42 9.70
N ALA A 176 20.56 -5.31 9.77
CA ALA A 176 21.75 -5.09 8.93
C ALA A 176 22.88 -6.06 9.31
N HIS A 177 23.10 -6.29 10.59
CA HIS A 177 24.08 -7.26 11.08
C HIS A 177 23.78 -8.69 10.61
N GLN A 178 22.50 -9.10 10.56
CA GLN A 178 22.08 -10.42 10.03
C GLN A 178 22.49 -10.65 8.56
N VAL A 179 22.65 -9.57 7.78
CA VAL A 179 23.10 -9.65 6.39
C VAL A 179 24.57 -9.25 6.21
N GLY A 180 25.30 -9.10 7.33
CA GLY A 180 26.73 -8.79 7.33
C GLY A 180 27.08 -7.37 6.91
N VAL A 181 26.16 -6.40 7.06
CA VAL A 181 26.38 -4.99 6.72
C VAL A 181 26.50 -4.16 8.00
N GLU A 182 27.58 -3.42 8.15
CA GLU A 182 27.75 -2.41 9.20
C GLU A 182 27.00 -1.13 8.82
N LEU A 183 26.02 -0.69 9.64
CA LEU A 183 25.34 0.59 9.42
C LEU A 183 26.23 1.75 9.82
N VAL A 184 26.28 2.76 8.96
CA VAL A 184 26.99 4.01 9.19
C VAL A 184 26.12 5.20 8.74
N ASP A 185 26.45 6.41 9.19
CA ASP A 185 25.85 7.61 8.64
C ASP A 185 26.28 7.85 7.17
N PHE A 186 25.55 8.73 6.49
CA PHE A 186 25.73 8.95 5.05
C PHE A 186 27.13 9.50 4.72
N ASP A 187 27.62 10.46 5.50
CA ASP A 187 28.94 11.08 5.26
C ASP A 187 30.07 10.07 5.50
N THR A 188 29.96 9.23 6.52
CA THR A 188 30.90 8.13 6.79
C THR A 188 30.91 7.11 5.65
N LEU A 189 29.73 6.76 5.09
CA LEU A 189 29.64 5.89 3.92
C LEU A 189 30.40 6.50 2.74
N LEU A 190 30.15 7.77 2.42
CA LEU A 190 30.83 8.47 1.31
C LEU A 190 32.36 8.45 1.50
N ALA A 191 32.85 8.78 2.69
CA ALA A 191 34.27 8.91 2.99
C ALA A 191 35.02 7.58 3.01
N LYS A 192 34.37 6.48 3.38
CA LYS A 192 35.02 5.17 3.54
C LYS A 192 34.93 4.27 2.31
N SER A 193 34.00 4.51 1.39
CA SER A 193 33.71 3.59 0.28
C SER A 193 34.69 3.71 -0.87
N ASP A 194 35.13 2.56 -1.39
CA ASP A 194 35.83 2.46 -2.67
C ASP A 194 34.82 2.27 -3.84
N TYR A 195 33.67 1.66 -3.52
CA TYR A 195 32.53 1.50 -4.40
C TYR A 195 31.27 1.96 -3.67
N ILE A 196 30.36 2.62 -4.37
CA ILE A 196 29.05 3.01 -3.84
C ILE A 196 27.97 2.47 -4.78
N THR A 197 26.99 1.78 -4.22
CA THR A 197 25.82 1.27 -4.97
C THR A 197 24.52 1.76 -4.34
N ILE A 198 23.55 2.15 -5.20
CA ILE A 198 22.29 2.74 -4.78
C ILE A 198 21.17 1.73 -4.96
N HIS A 199 20.33 1.56 -3.92
CA HIS A 199 19.17 0.64 -3.89
C HIS A 199 17.95 1.25 -3.18
N THR A 200 17.78 2.57 -3.29
CA THR A 200 16.66 3.32 -2.70
C THR A 200 15.58 3.64 -3.74
N PRO A 201 14.31 3.82 -3.33
CA PRO A 201 13.30 4.47 -4.17
C PRO A 201 13.66 5.95 -4.39
N LEU A 202 13.06 6.57 -5.39
CA LEU A 202 13.13 8.02 -5.59
C LEU A 202 12.07 8.69 -4.69
N THR A 203 12.55 9.50 -3.74
CA THR A 203 11.74 10.33 -2.84
C THR A 203 12.36 11.73 -2.79
N LYS A 204 11.74 12.66 -2.06
CA LYS A 204 12.31 14.00 -1.86
C LYS A 204 13.67 13.95 -1.15
N GLU A 205 13.86 12.98 -0.26
CA GLU A 205 15.08 12.79 0.52
C GLU A 205 16.20 12.13 -0.30
N THR A 206 15.84 11.31 -1.29
CA THR A 206 16.80 10.58 -2.13
C THR A 206 17.04 11.23 -3.48
N GLU A 207 16.24 12.25 -3.84
CA GLU A 207 16.42 13.01 -5.07
C GLU A 207 17.78 13.72 -5.08
N LYS A 208 18.59 13.43 -6.12
CA LYS A 208 19.96 13.95 -6.29
C LYS A 208 20.83 13.81 -5.04
N MET A 209 20.65 12.75 -4.25
CA MET A 209 21.46 12.54 -3.05
C MET A 209 22.95 12.36 -3.35
N LEU A 210 23.30 11.85 -4.55
CA LEU A 210 24.66 11.86 -5.08
C LEU A 210 24.84 13.07 -6.03
N ASN A 211 24.98 14.24 -5.45
CA ASN A 211 25.28 15.51 -6.11
C ASN A 211 26.77 15.89 -5.98
N ALA A 212 27.15 17.06 -6.47
CA ALA A 212 28.55 17.54 -6.42
C ALA A 212 29.10 17.64 -4.99
N GLU A 213 28.28 18.03 -4.00
CA GLU A 213 28.68 18.10 -2.60
C GLU A 213 28.99 16.73 -2.02
N ALA A 214 28.11 15.74 -2.28
CA ALA A 214 28.32 14.36 -1.88
C ALA A 214 29.58 13.76 -2.53
N ILE A 215 29.79 14.01 -3.83
CA ILE A 215 30.98 13.56 -4.57
C ILE A 215 32.26 14.13 -3.96
N ALA A 216 32.25 15.40 -3.54
CA ALA A 216 33.43 16.03 -2.91
C ALA A 216 33.87 15.30 -1.62
N LYS A 217 32.91 14.71 -0.87
CA LYS A 217 33.18 13.95 0.36
C LYS A 217 33.68 12.52 0.12
N MET A 218 33.56 12.00 -1.10
CA MET A 218 33.96 10.64 -1.45
C MET A 218 35.50 10.51 -1.54
N LYS A 219 35.98 9.25 -1.50
CA LYS A 219 37.39 8.97 -1.83
C LYS A 219 37.73 9.36 -3.27
N ASP A 220 38.95 9.79 -3.51
CA ASP A 220 39.47 9.93 -4.86
C ASP A 220 39.52 8.52 -5.52
N GLY A 221 39.04 8.44 -6.74
CA GLY A 221 38.98 7.18 -7.47
C GLY A 221 37.82 6.25 -7.05
N VAL A 222 36.81 6.76 -6.34
CA VAL A 222 35.58 6.01 -6.04
C VAL A 222 34.87 5.51 -7.31
N ARG A 223 34.14 4.44 -7.21
CA ARG A 223 33.31 3.87 -8.30
C ARG A 223 31.85 3.85 -7.88
N ILE A 224 30.96 4.25 -8.80
CA ILE A 224 29.53 4.40 -8.53
C ILE A 224 28.71 3.44 -9.39
N VAL A 225 27.73 2.75 -8.79
CA VAL A 225 26.80 1.86 -9.47
C VAL A 225 25.38 2.32 -9.17
N ASN A 226 24.58 2.57 -10.21
CA ASN A 226 23.16 2.89 -10.06
C ASN A 226 22.31 2.04 -11.02
N CYS A 227 21.64 1.03 -10.43
CA CYS A 227 20.62 0.20 -11.08
C CYS A 227 19.28 0.34 -10.35
N ALA A 228 19.04 1.44 -9.61
CA ALA A 228 17.84 1.69 -8.83
C ALA A 228 16.92 2.72 -9.50
N ARG A 229 17.23 4.02 -9.33
CA ARG A 229 16.48 5.14 -9.92
C ARG A 229 17.44 6.23 -10.38
N GLY A 230 17.26 6.72 -11.62
CA GLY A 230 18.12 7.74 -12.21
C GLY A 230 18.12 9.05 -11.42
N GLY A 231 16.96 9.46 -10.90
CA GLY A 231 16.83 10.69 -10.11
C GLY A 231 17.54 10.68 -8.76
N CYS A 232 18.07 9.55 -8.27
CA CYS A 232 18.83 9.49 -7.02
C CYS A 232 20.25 10.08 -7.14
N MET A 233 20.74 10.35 -8.34
CA MET A 233 22.02 11.01 -8.59
C MET A 233 21.84 12.21 -9.51
N ASP A 234 22.79 13.14 -9.46
CA ASP A 234 22.92 14.22 -10.44
C ASP A 234 23.82 13.75 -11.58
N PRO A 235 23.29 13.48 -12.80
CA PRO A 235 24.08 12.92 -13.90
C PRO A 235 25.24 13.82 -14.35
N GLU A 236 25.03 15.13 -14.33
CA GLU A 236 26.04 16.11 -14.72
C GLU A 236 27.19 16.12 -13.71
N ALA A 237 26.87 16.07 -12.40
CA ALA A 237 27.87 16.00 -11.34
C ALA A 237 28.67 14.69 -11.40
N ILE A 238 28.03 13.55 -11.68
CA ILE A 238 28.73 12.27 -11.89
C ILE A 238 29.64 12.33 -13.12
N ALA A 239 29.16 12.86 -14.26
CA ALA A 239 29.95 12.99 -15.48
C ALA A 239 31.19 13.87 -15.28
N GLU A 240 31.04 15.00 -14.56
CA GLU A 240 32.16 15.88 -14.23
C GLU A 240 33.15 15.22 -13.25
N GLY A 241 32.61 14.46 -12.26
CA GLY A 241 33.46 13.65 -11.38
C GLY A 241 34.29 12.59 -12.11
N VAL A 242 33.73 11.98 -13.17
CA VAL A 242 34.45 11.04 -14.02
C VAL A 242 35.54 11.77 -14.86
N LYS A 243 35.22 12.93 -15.46
CA LYS A 243 36.16 13.72 -16.26
C LYS A 243 37.34 14.24 -15.41
N SER A 244 37.07 14.66 -14.19
CA SER A 244 38.10 15.13 -13.26
C SER A 244 38.93 14.00 -12.63
N GLY A 245 38.51 12.74 -12.75
CA GLY A 245 39.18 11.60 -12.13
C GLY A 245 38.80 11.39 -10.65
N LYS A 246 37.96 12.24 -10.06
CA LYS A 246 37.40 12.04 -8.71
C LYS A 246 36.63 10.74 -8.63
N ILE A 247 35.86 10.41 -9.67
CA ILE A 247 35.19 9.17 -9.89
C ILE A 247 35.96 8.37 -10.93
N ALA A 248 36.53 7.23 -10.53
CA ALA A 248 37.33 6.39 -11.44
C ALA A 248 36.46 5.59 -12.42
N GLY A 249 35.18 5.43 -12.16
CA GLY A 249 34.24 4.77 -13.07
C GLY A 249 32.80 4.82 -12.55
N ALA A 250 31.86 4.74 -13.49
CA ALA A 250 30.45 4.65 -13.17
C ALA A 250 29.75 3.55 -13.99
N ALA A 251 28.80 2.86 -13.38
CA ALA A 251 27.95 1.86 -14.02
C ALA A 251 26.47 2.25 -13.83
N ILE A 252 25.83 2.65 -14.92
CA ILE A 252 24.54 3.35 -14.92
C ILE A 252 23.54 2.57 -15.77
N ASP A 253 22.47 2.08 -15.14
CA ASP A 253 21.37 1.38 -15.80
C ASP A 253 20.09 2.23 -15.89
N VAL A 254 20.02 3.33 -15.11
CA VAL A 254 18.79 4.14 -14.96
C VAL A 254 19.11 5.63 -15.07
N TYR A 255 18.15 6.40 -15.63
CA TYR A 255 18.35 7.81 -15.96
C TYR A 255 17.15 8.65 -15.46
N PRO A 256 17.35 9.95 -15.14
CA PRO A 256 16.24 10.84 -14.75
C PRO A 256 15.20 11.00 -15.85
N THR A 257 15.63 10.95 -17.12
CA THR A 257 14.75 10.97 -18.30
C THR A 257 15.02 9.75 -19.14
N GLU A 258 13.99 8.93 -19.35
CA GLU A 258 14.03 7.73 -20.17
C GLU A 258 12.95 7.82 -21.27
N PRO A 259 13.26 7.47 -22.53
CA PRO A 259 14.52 6.93 -23.04
C PRO A 259 15.66 7.97 -23.09
N LEU A 260 16.89 7.47 -22.86
CA LEU A 260 18.10 8.27 -23.01
C LEU A 260 18.41 8.49 -24.49
N THR A 261 18.70 9.74 -24.86
CA THR A 261 19.09 10.13 -26.24
C THR A 261 20.51 10.68 -26.26
N LYS A 262 21.05 10.94 -27.45
CA LYS A 262 22.38 11.56 -27.57
C LYS A 262 22.43 12.96 -26.94
N GLU A 263 21.33 13.70 -27.04
CA GLU A 263 21.20 15.09 -26.60
C GLU A 263 21.12 15.21 -25.07
N ASN A 264 20.58 14.19 -24.38
CA ASN A 264 20.38 14.20 -22.92
C ASN A 264 21.28 13.20 -22.17
N ASN A 265 22.34 12.68 -22.82
CA ASN A 265 23.28 11.75 -22.23
C ASN A 265 24.61 12.45 -21.85
N PRO A 266 24.81 12.87 -20.59
CA PRO A 266 26.03 13.52 -20.15
C PRO A 266 27.23 12.57 -20.09
N PHE A 267 27.02 11.25 -20.16
CA PHE A 267 28.05 10.22 -20.09
C PHE A 267 28.59 9.81 -21.46
N LEU A 268 28.07 10.40 -22.54
CA LEU A 268 28.48 10.04 -23.90
C LEU A 268 29.96 10.29 -24.12
N GLY A 269 30.68 9.27 -24.59
CA GLY A 269 32.13 9.34 -24.86
C GLY A 269 33.01 9.20 -23.62
N LEU A 270 32.48 9.04 -22.43
CA LEU A 270 33.25 8.78 -21.22
C LEU A 270 33.67 7.29 -21.17
N PHE A 271 34.97 7.05 -21.30
CA PHE A 271 35.53 5.70 -21.38
C PHE A 271 35.22 4.85 -20.13
N ASN A 272 35.31 5.46 -18.95
CA ASN A 272 35.14 4.76 -17.67
C ASN A 272 33.66 4.60 -17.24
N VAL A 273 32.71 4.83 -18.15
CA VAL A 273 31.28 4.67 -17.85
C VAL A 273 30.69 3.51 -18.64
N VAL A 274 30.07 2.58 -17.93
CA VAL A 274 29.27 1.49 -18.49
C VAL A 274 27.81 1.85 -18.39
N GLN A 275 27.09 1.81 -19.51
CA GLN A 275 25.69 2.19 -19.60
C GLN A 275 24.84 1.04 -20.15
N THR A 276 23.63 0.87 -19.59
CA THR A 276 22.62 -0.07 -20.09
C THR A 276 21.24 0.60 -20.10
N PRO A 277 20.30 0.18 -20.99
CA PRO A 277 19.02 0.85 -21.16
C PRO A 277 17.94 0.29 -20.20
N HIS A 278 18.17 0.40 -18.88
CA HIS A 278 17.27 0.01 -17.80
C HIS A 278 16.93 -1.50 -17.85
N LEU A 279 17.97 -2.34 -17.82
CA LEU A 279 17.88 -3.81 -17.94
C LEU A 279 17.76 -4.56 -16.61
N GLY A 280 17.79 -3.88 -15.47
CA GLY A 280 17.79 -4.50 -14.15
C GLY A 280 16.67 -5.52 -13.90
N ALA A 281 15.52 -5.40 -14.58
CA ALA A 281 14.41 -6.36 -14.52
C ALA A 281 14.23 -7.19 -15.81
N TYR A 282 15.14 -7.09 -16.78
CA TYR A 282 14.99 -7.70 -18.10
C TYR A 282 15.62 -9.09 -18.18
N THR A 283 15.15 -10.03 -17.35
CA THR A 283 15.41 -11.47 -17.49
C THR A 283 14.10 -12.21 -17.79
N ILE A 284 14.20 -13.38 -18.41
CA ILE A 284 13.03 -14.22 -18.73
C ILE A 284 12.22 -14.52 -17.47
N GLU A 285 12.90 -14.91 -16.40
CA GLU A 285 12.31 -15.27 -15.11
C GLU A 285 11.60 -14.08 -14.46
N ALA A 286 12.25 -12.91 -14.44
CA ALA A 286 11.66 -11.69 -13.87
C ALA A 286 10.45 -11.23 -14.68
N GLN A 287 10.51 -11.27 -16.03
CA GLN A 287 9.39 -10.90 -16.90
C GLN A 287 8.16 -11.81 -16.68
N ILE A 288 8.39 -13.11 -16.50
CA ILE A 288 7.32 -14.06 -16.16
C ILE A 288 6.82 -13.78 -14.74
N GLY A 289 7.71 -13.67 -13.77
CA GLY A 289 7.37 -13.47 -12.36
C GLY A 289 6.49 -12.24 -12.15
N VAL A 290 6.91 -11.06 -12.64
CA VAL A 290 6.13 -9.84 -12.47
C VAL A 290 4.77 -9.89 -13.19
N ALA A 291 4.65 -10.59 -14.31
CA ALA A 291 3.39 -10.73 -15.03
C ALA A 291 2.40 -11.64 -14.27
N VAL A 292 2.88 -12.73 -13.70
CA VAL A 292 2.07 -13.65 -12.90
C VAL A 292 1.66 -13.02 -11.57
N ASP A 293 2.60 -12.36 -10.87
CA ASP A 293 2.34 -11.72 -9.59
C ASP A 293 1.32 -10.58 -9.73
N VAL A 294 1.43 -9.74 -10.77
CA VAL A 294 0.46 -8.67 -11.01
C VAL A 294 -0.91 -9.21 -11.38
N ALA A 295 -0.96 -10.31 -12.13
CA ALA A 295 -2.22 -10.96 -12.49
C ALA A 295 -2.97 -11.46 -11.24
N TYR A 296 -2.29 -12.18 -10.34
CA TYR A 296 -2.87 -12.57 -9.05
C TYR A 296 -3.34 -11.37 -8.23
N GLY A 297 -2.52 -10.32 -8.14
CA GLY A 297 -2.91 -9.11 -7.41
C GLY A 297 -4.18 -8.44 -7.98
N VAL A 298 -4.31 -8.37 -9.30
CA VAL A 298 -5.50 -7.81 -9.97
C VAL A 298 -6.74 -8.69 -9.75
N ILE A 299 -6.58 -10.02 -9.83
CA ILE A 299 -7.65 -10.98 -9.54
C ILE A 299 -8.12 -10.80 -8.08
N ASP A 300 -7.19 -10.80 -7.13
CA ASP A 300 -7.51 -10.63 -5.71
C ASP A 300 -8.24 -9.30 -5.44
N ALA A 301 -7.79 -8.20 -6.09
CA ALA A 301 -8.44 -6.90 -5.94
C ALA A 301 -9.88 -6.88 -6.46
N LEU A 302 -10.14 -7.48 -7.62
CA LEU A 302 -11.46 -7.47 -8.25
C LEU A 302 -12.43 -8.49 -7.64
N GLU A 303 -11.92 -9.57 -7.05
CA GLU A 303 -12.68 -10.58 -6.33
C GLU A 303 -12.78 -10.31 -4.82
N ALA A 304 -12.37 -9.12 -4.38
CA ALA A 304 -12.40 -8.67 -2.97
C ALA A 304 -11.65 -9.61 -2.00
N ARG A 305 -10.55 -10.22 -2.47
CA ARG A 305 -9.64 -11.01 -1.63
C ARG A 305 -8.62 -10.11 -0.93
N PRO A 306 -7.97 -10.59 0.14
CA PRO A 306 -6.92 -9.82 0.83
C PRO A 306 -5.75 -9.44 -0.08
N LEU A 307 -5.37 -8.17 -0.10
CA LEU A 307 -4.31 -7.64 -0.94
C LEU A 307 -2.99 -7.57 -0.18
N MET A 308 -1.94 -8.15 -0.76
CA MET A 308 -0.60 -8.20 -0.16
C MET A 308 0.36 -7.13 -0.71
N THR A 309 0.06 -6.57 -1.88
CA THR A 309 0.99 -5.71 -2.62
C THR A 309 0.38 -4.37 -3.01
N ALA A 310 -0.67 -3.96 -2.31
CA ALA A 310 -1.29 -2.65 -2.52
C ALA A 310 -0.34 -1.53 -2.06
N VAL A 311 -0.12 -0.54 -2.93
CA VAL A 311 0.79 0.60 -2.69
C VAL A 311 0.08 1.71 -1.92
N ASN A 312 -1.22 1.88 -2.16
CA ASN A 312 -2.02 2.97 -1.60
C ASN A 312 -3.07 2.50 -0.58
N MET A 313 -2.82 1.36 0.03
CA MET A 313 -3.61 0.84 1.17
C MET A 313 -2.67 0.46 2.32
N ALA A 314 -3.22 0.38 3.53
CA ALA A 314 -2.48 -0.15 4.67
C ALA A 314 -2.07 -1.61 4.40
N PRO A 315 -0.78 -1.96 4.50
CA PRO A 315 -0.31 -3.31 4.25
C PRO A 315 -0.84 -4.28 5.32
N ILE A 316 -1.19 -5.50 4.88
CA ILE A 316 -1.55 -6.59 5.80
C ILE A 316 -0.45 -7.65 5.72
N PRO A 317 0.47 -7.71 6.69
CA PRO A 317 1.49 -8.74 6.70
C PRO A 317 0.88 -10.14 6.78
N LYS A 318 1.45 -11.11 6.04
CA LYS A 318 0.96 -12.51 6.02
C LYS A 318 0.88 -13.11 7.44
N SER A 319 1.82 -12.76 8.31
CA SER A 319 1.88 -13.24 9.69
C SER A 319 0.69 -12.82 10.56
N VAL A 320 0.03 -11.71 10.24
CA VAL A 320 -1.09 -11.17 11.04
C VAL A 320 -2.44 -11.28 10.32
N ALA A 321 -2.44 -11.61 9.03
CA ALA A 321 -3.65 -11.67 8.22
C ALA A 321 -4.72 -12.60 8.84
N ALA A 322 -4.32 -13.77 9.32
CA ALA A 322 -5.22 -14.73 9.95
C ALA A 322 -5.88 -14.21 11.24
N VAL A 323 -5.19 -13.32 11.98
CA VAL A 323 -5.69 -12.72 13.23
C VAL A 323 -6.70 -11.60 12.93
N ILE A 324 -6.38 -10.70 11.98
CA ILE A 324 -7.18 -9.50 11.74
C ILE A 324 -8.32 -9.71 10.75
N GLN A 325 -8.19 -10.65 9.79
CA GLN A 325 -9.18 -10.88 8.74
C GLN A 325 -10.61 -11.10 9.25
N PRO A 326 -10.87 -11.89 10.31
CA PRO A 326 -12.22 -12.08 10.83
C PRO A 326 -12.85 -10.79 11.37
N TYR A 327 -12.05 -9.81 11.78
CA TYR A 327 -12.50 -8.55 12.36
C TYR A 327 -12.86 -7.46 11.34
N PHE A 328 -12.53 -7.63 10.05
CA PHE A 328 -12.82 -6.60 9.03
C PHE A 328 -14.30 -6.26 8.96
N LYS A 329 -15.13 -7.28 8.86
CA LYS A 329 -16.60 -7.14 8.77
C LYS A 329 -17.18 -6.49 10.04
N LEU A 330 -16.65 -6.86 11.20
CA LEU A 330 -17.03 -6.25 12.47
C LEU A 330 -16.66 -4.76 12.51
N ALA A 331 -15.42 -4.42 12.19
CA ALA A 331 -14.93 -3.04 12.21
C ALA A 331 -15.76 -2.14 11.25
N GLU A 332 -16.01 -2.59 10.02
CA GLU A 332 -16.82 -1.88 9.05
C GLU A 332 -18.25 -1.63 9.58
N ARG A 333 -18.89 -2.64 10.12
CA ARG A 333 -20.25 -2.56 10.66
C ARG A 333 -20.34 -1.69 11.91
N MET A 334 -19.31 -1.72 12.77
CA MET A 334 -19.21 -0.78 13.89
C MET A 334 -19.14 0.66 13.41
N GLY A 335 -18.46 0.93 12.29
CA GLY A 335 -18.46 2.22 11.63
C GLY A 335 -19.86 2.63 11.16
N THR A 336 -20.57 1.72 10.48
CA THR A 336 -21.96 1.95 10.03
C THR A 336 -22.90 2.22 11.20
N VAL A 337 -22.86 1.43 12.26
CA VAL A 337 -23.65 1.70 13.47
C VAL A 337 -23.27 3.03 14.11
N GLY A 338 -21.97 3.33 14.14
CA GLY A 338 -21.42 4.55 14.76
C GLY A 338 -21.92 5.83 14.13
N ILE A 339 -22.05 5.91 12.80
CA ILE A 339 -22.55 7.12 12.15
C ILE A 339 -24.03 7.37 12.47
N TYR A 340 -24.83 6.32 12.60
CA TYR A 340 -26.24 6.44 12.98
C TYR A 340 -26.41 6.81 14.46
N LEU A 341 -25.49 6.45 15.35
CA LEU A 341 -25.48 6.89 16.75
C LEU A 341 -25.08 8.35 16.88
N ALA A 342 -24.22 8.85 15.99
CA ALA A 342 -23.71 10.21 16.03
C ALA A 342 -24.83 11.24 15.83
N ASP A 343 -25.04 12.10 16.85
CA ASP A 343 -26.02 13.20 16.82
C ASP A 343 -25.38 14.49 16.33
N GLY A 344 -24.98 14.55 15.05
CA GLY A 344 -24.37 15.71 14.43
C GLY A 344 -22.94 15.47 13.92
N PRO A 345 -22.21 16.53 13.53
CA PRO A 345 -20.88 16.40 12.97
C PRO A 345 -19.90 15.71 13.92
N ILE A 346 -19.23 14.66 13.43
CA ILE A 346 -18.19 13.94 14.17
C ILE A 346 -16.92 14.80 14.16
N LYS A 347 -16.31 14.99 15.31
CA LYS A 347 -15.05 15.72 15.52
C LYS A 347 -13.86 14.76 15.55
N SER A 348 -13.99 13.70 16.34
CA SER A 348 -12.93 12.72 16.48
C SER A 348 -13.47 11.31 16.67
N VAL A 349 -12.63 10.34 16.29
CA VAL A 349 -12.84 8.93 16.51
C VAL A 349 -11.59 8.35 17.17
N GLU A 350 -11.78 7.64 18.28
CA GLU A 350 -10.72 6.83 18.89
C GLU A 350 -11.10 5.36 18.73
N VAL A 351 -10.22 4.57 18.10
CA VAL A 351 -10.38 3.12 17.94
C VAL A 351 -9.33 2.43 18.79
N GLU A 352 -9.76 1.74 19.83
CA GLU A 352 -8.90 1.01 20.76
C GLU A 352 -8.98 -0.49 20.48
N TYR A 353 -7.83 -1.11 20.35
CA TYR A 353 -7.66 -2.54 20.12
C TYR A 353 -7.11 -3.23 21.36
N THR A 354 -7.75 -4.34 21.77
CA THR A 354 -7.35 -5.09 22.97
C THR A 354 -7.04 -6.54 22.64
N GLY A 355 -6.30 -7.21 23.54
CA GLY A 355 -5.92 -8.62 23.42
C GLY A 355 -5.04 -8.88 22.18
N ALA A 356 -5.32 -9.93 21.43
CA ALA A 356 -4.51 -10.33 20.28
C ALA A 356 -4.39 -9.21 19.21
N LEU A 357 -5.38 -8.32 19.09
CA LEU A 357 -5.32 -7.19 18.18
C LEU A 357 -4.32 -6.12 18.62
N ALA A 358 -4.08 -5.94 19.91
CA ALA A 358 -3.12 -4.95 20.42
C ALA A 358 -1.67 -5.27 20.01
N GLU A 359 -1.38 -6.53 19.75
CA GLU A 359 -0.04 -7.03 19.39
C GLU A 359 0.20 -7.05 17.88
N THR A 360 -0.79 -6.57 17.07
CA THR A 360 -0.74 -6.65 15.61
C THR A 360 -0.81 -5.27 14.96
N GLU A 361 -0.55 -5.22 13.64
CA GLU A 361 -0.81 -4.04 12.80
C GLU A 361 -2.31 -3.93 12.53
N THR A 362 -2.98 -2.90 13.08
CA THR A 362 -4.44 -2.73 13.08
C THR A 362 -4.94 -1.61 12.16
N GLN A 363 -4.05 -0.88 11.50
CA GLN A 363 -4.41 0.24 10.62
C GLN A 363 -5.44 -0.14 9.54
N ALA A 364 -5.38 -1.37 9.03
CA ALA A 364 -6.34 -1.87 8.05
C ALA A 364 -7.75 -2.04 8.65
N LEU A 365 -7.88 -2.40 9.94
CA LEU A 365 -9.16 -2.46 10.65
C LEU A 365 -9.71 -1.06 10.93
N THR A 366 -8.85 -0.11 11.30
CA THR A 366 -9.23 1.30 11.43
C THR A 366 -9.76 1.85 10.09
N THR A 367 -9.14 1.47 8.98
CA THR A 367 -9.62 1.82 7.63
C THR A 367 -10.99 1.19 7.33
N ALA A 368 -11.22 -0.07 7.72
CA ALA A 368 -12.52 -0.73 7.60
C ALA A 368 -13.60 0.00 8.39
N PHE A 369 -13.28 0.39 9.62
CA PHE A 369 -14.18 1.20 10.46
C PHE A 369 -14.52 2.54 9.78
N LEU A 370 -13.52 3.27 9.28
CA LEU A 370 -13.73 4.55 8.58
C LEU A 370 -14.57 4.39 7.31
N LYS A 371 -14.39 3.31 6.55
CA LYS A 371 -15.24 2.98 5.41
C LYS A 371 -16.70 2.86 5.85
N GLY A 372 -17.00 2.05 6.86
CA GLY A 372 -18.35 1.90 7.39
C GLY A 372 -18.95 3.19 7.94
N LEU A 373 -18.13 4.02 8.62
CA LEU A 373 -18.55 5.30 9.18
C LEU A 373 -18.94 6.32 8.10
N LEU A 374 -18.18 6.37 7.00
CA LEU A 374 -18.32 7.43 5.99
C LEU A 374 -19.24 7.04 4.83
N ASN A 375 -19.31 5.76 4.47
CA ASN A 375 -20.09 5.31 3.32
C ASN A 375 -21.58 5.69 3.38
N PRO A 376 -22.29 5.58 4.52
CA PRO A 376 -23.73 5.87 4.56
C PRO A 376 -24.09 7.36 4.38
N ILE A 377 -23.13 8.28 4.54
CA ILE A 377 -23.38 9.74 4.53
C ILE A 377 -22.81 10.42 3.28
N LEU A 378 -22.14 9.70 2.41
CA LEU A 378 -21.49 10.27 1.23
C LEU A 378 -22.16 9.77 -0.06
N GLN A 379 -22.28 10.66 -1.04
CA GLN A 379 -22.76 10.31 -2.37
C GLN A 379 -21.67 9.63 -3.22
N GLU A 380 -20.40 9.85 -2.89
CA GLU A 380 -19.26 9.20 -3.52
C GLU A 380 -18.97 7.84 -2.87
N SER A 381 -18.55 6.88 -3.65
CA SER A 381 -18.20 5.54 -3.16
C SER A 381 -17.00 5.60 -2.22
N VAL A 382 -17.18 5.18 -0.98
CA VAL A 382 -16.12 5.05 0.03
C VAL A 382 -15.64 3.60 0.08
N ASN A 383 -14.33 3.41 0.00
CA ASN A 383 -13.72 2.09 0.07
C ASN A 383 -12.45 2.08 0.93
N PHE A 384 -11.76 0.93 1.03
CA PHE A 384 -10.54 0.79 1.84
C PHE A 384 -9.35 1.66 1.36
N VAL A 385 -9.40 2.18 0.13
CA VAL A 385 -8.33 3.03 -0.42
C VAL A 385 -8.54 4.48 -0.02
N ASN A 386 -9.75 5.01 -0.22
CA ASN A 386 -10.04 6.44 -0.09
C ASN A 386 -10.55 6.86 1.29
N ALA A 387 -11.07 5.94 2.12
CA ALA A 387 -11.65 6.27 3.43
C ALA A 387 -10.72 7.09 4.34
N PRO A 388 -9.43 6.77 4.53
CA PRO A 388 -8.53 7.60 5.34
C PRO A 388 -8.32 8.99 4.77
N GLY A 389 -8.20 9.11 3.43
CA GLY A 389 -8.06 10.38 2.73
C GLY A 389 -9.29 11.27 2.87
N ILE A 390 -10.49 10.68 2.78
CA ILE A 390 -11.78 11.38 2.98
C ILE A 390 -11.91 11.86 4.43
N ALA A 391 -11.59 11.01 5.42
CA ALA A 391 -11.58 11.38 6.83
C ALA A 391 -10.68 12.62 7.08
N LYS A 392 -9.47 12.60 6.53
CA LYS A 392 -8.52 13.73 6.62
C LYS A 392 -9.04 15.01 5.95
N LYS A 393 -9.62 14.92 4.75
CA LYS A 393 -10.22 16.08 4.04
C LYS A 393 -11.37 16.69 4.81
N ARG A 394 -12.09 15.90 5.61
CA ARG A 394 -13.19 16.35 6.46
C ARG A 394 -12.74 16.81 7.85
N ASN A 395 -11.44 16.90 8.09
CA ASN A 395 -10.85 17.25 9.38
C ASN A 395 -11.32 16.33 10.52
N LEU A 396 -11.62 15.07 10.23
CA LEU A 396 -11.95 14.07 11.22
C LEU A 396 -10.64 13.60 11.88
N GLU A 397 -10.50 13.86 13.16
CA GLU A 397 -9.38 13.36 13.94
C GLU A 397 -9.58 11.87 14.21
N VAL A 398 -8.63 11.04 13.76
CA VAL A 398 -8.67 9.58 13.94
C VAL A 398 -7.47 9.18 14.78
N LYS A 399 -7.75 8.56 15.94
CA LYS A 399 -6.75 8.07 16.86
C LYS A 399 -6.87 6.56 17.03
N GLU A 400 -5.75 5.86 16.87
CA GLU A 400 -5.63 4.44 17.14
C GLU A 400 -4.93 4.22 18.47
N VAL A 401 -5.48 3.36 19.31
CA VAL A 401 -4.96 3.04 20.65
C VAL A 401 -4.81 1.53 20.78
N LYS A 402 -3.72 1.06 21.33
CA LYS A 402 -3.48 -0.35 21.68
C LYS A 402 -3.42 -0.49 23.18
N ALA A 403 -4.28 -1.31 23.77
CA ALA A 403 -4.35 -1.52 25.21
C ALA A 403 -4.08 -2.98 25.55
N ASN A 404 -3.05 -3.21 26.38
CA ASN A 404 -2.67 -4.55 26.83
C ASN A 404 -3.54 -5.09 27.97
N LYS A 405 -4.49 -4.29 28.50
CA LYS A 405 -5.41 -4.76 29.52
C LYS A 405 -6.67 -5.27 28.84
N PRO A 406 -6.97 -6.57 28.93
CA PRO A 406 -8.25 -7.09 28.46
C PRO A 406 -9.38 -6.44 29.26
N GLY A 407 -10.44 -6.03 28.55
CA GLY A 407 -11.69 -5.62 29.15
C GLY A 407 -12.50 -6.84 29.61
N TYR A 408 -13.80 -6.79 29.35
CA TYR A 408 -14.69 -7.95 29.60
C TYR A 408 -14.39 -9.12 28.64
N PHE A 409 -13.92 -8.80 27.42
CA PHE A 409 -13.53 -9.77 26.40
C PHE A 409 -12.02 -9.82 26.24
N THR A 410 -11.51 -11.01 25.93
CA THR A 410 -10.06 -11.23 25.73
C THR A 410 -9.49 -10.45 24.54
N THR A 411 -10.31 -10.29 23.49
CA THR A 411 -9.97 -9.50 22.29
C THR A 411 -11.19 -8.73 21.85
N ALA A 412 -11.08 -7.41 21.73
CA ALA A 412 -12.18 -6.54 21.33
C ALA A 412 -11.69 -5.32 20.54
N ILE A 413 -12.63 -4.69 19.82
CA ILE A 413 -12.51 -3.36 19.23
C ILE A 413 -13.42 -2.43 20.03
N ASN A 414 -12.84 -1.38 20.63
CA ASN A 414 -13.56 -0.34 21.34
C ASN A 414 -13.50 0.95 20.55
N VAL A 415 -14.62 1.56 20.27
CA VAL A 415 -14.70 2.80 19.50
C VAL A 415 -15.33 3.89 20.35
N LYS A 416 -14.74 5.10 20.32
CA LYS A 416 -15.34 6.31 20.87
C LYS A 416 -15.51 7.32 19.74
N ILE A 417 -16.73 7.82 19.57
CA ILE A 417 -17.11 8.80 18.55
C ILE A 417 -17.52 10.09 19.24
N ALA A 418 -16.69 11.12 19.13
CA ALA A 418 -16.98 12.43 19.73
C ALA A 418 -17.69 13.35 18.75
N THR A 419 -18.80 13.92 19.16
CA THR A 419 -19.58 14.93 18.45
C THR A 419 -19.65 16.23 19.24
N ALA A 420 -20.33 17.24 18.73
CA ALA A 420 -20.60 18.46 19.48
C ALA A 420 -21.57 18.24 20.66
N LYS A 421 -22.39 17.18 20.62
CA LYS A 421 -23.44 16.90 21.63
C LYS A 421 -23.01 15.86 22.68
N GLY A 422 -21.96 15.10 22.44
CA GLY A 422 -21.49 14.08 23.36
C GLY A 422 -20.56 13.08 22.71
N THR A 423 -20.24 12.03 23.47
CA THR A 423 -19.40 10.93 23.02
C THR A 423 -20.17 9.63 23.08
N HIS A 424 -20.24 8.92 21.96
CA HIS A 424 -20.80 7.56 21.87
C HIS A 424 -19.69 6.52 21.93
N LYS A 425 -20.01 5.38 22.53
CA LYS A 425 -19.10 4.24 22.67
C LYS A 425 -19.72 3.00 22.04
N ILE A 426 -18.91 2.22 21.34
CA ILE A 426 -19.31 0.92 20.79
C ILE A 426 -18.19 -0.07 21.10
N GLU A 427 -18.53 -1.22 21.66
CA GLU A 427 -17.62 -2.34 21.83
C GLU A 427 -18.09 -3.51 20.97
N GLY A 428 -17.15 -4.12 20.25
CA GLY A 428 -17.40 -5.27 19.40
C GLY A 428 -16.34 -6.34 19.56
N THR A 429 -16.75 -7.60 19.44
CA THR A 429 -15.87 -8.77 19.53
C THR A 429 -16.33 -9.87 18.58
N LEU A 430 -15.55 -10.94 18.48
CA LEU A 430 -15.94 -12.15 17.76
C LEU A 430 -16.27 -13.27 18.75
N PHE A 431 -17.45 -13.87 18.60
CA PHE A 431 -17.79 -15.10 19.31
C PHE A 431 -17.24 -16.28 18.49
N ASP A 432 -16.63 -17.24 19.20
CA ASP A 432 -15.95 -18.41 18.61
C ASP A 432 -14.91 -18.01 17.53
N GLY A 433 -14.35 -16.80 17.64
CA GLY A 433 -13.36 -16.27 16.70
C GLY A 433 -13.89 -15.99 15.28
N LYS A 434 -15.20 -16.07 15.05
CA LYS A 434 -15.80 -15.96 13.71
C LYS A 434 -17.05 -15.08 13.64
N GLN A 435 -17.90 -15.11 14.64
CA GLN A 435 -19.18 -14.41 14.60
C GLN A 435 -19.05 -12.99 15.13
N PRO A 436 -19.23 -11.95 14.28
CA PRO A 436 -19.13 -10.56 14.71
C PRO A 436 -20.31 -10.20 15.61
N LYS A 437 -20.02 -9.64 16.77
CA LYS A 437 -20.99 -9.18 17.75
C LYS A 437 -20.69 -7.76 18.19
N ILE A 438 -21.72 -6.89 18.27
CA ILE A 438 -21.69 -5.67 19.07
C ILE A 438 -22.19 -6.04 20.46
N VAL A 439 -21.36 -5.73 21.48
CA VAL A 439 -21.61 -6.18 22.86
C VAL A 439 -21.84 -5.02 23.82
N GLN A 440 -21.55 -3.77 23.38
CA GLN A 440 -21.88 -2.56 24.12
C GLN A 440 -22.20 -1.40 23.18
N ILE A 441 -23.22 -0.63 23.52
CA ILE A 441 -23.51 0.71 22.98
C ILE A 441 -23.67 1.67 24.16
N ASP A 442 -22.84 2.70 24.23
CA ASP A 442 -22.75 3.66 25.33
C ASP A 442 -22.63 2.95 26.68
N GLN A 443 -23.60 3.11 27.58
CA GLN A 443 -23.67 2.43 28.88
C GLN A 443 -24.42 1.08 28.84
N TYR A 444 -25.00 0.72 27.71
CA TYR A 444 -25.86 -0.45 27.60
C TYR A 444 -25.10 -1.68 27.11
N HIS A 445 -25.16 -2.75 27.89
CA HIS A 445 -24.70 -4.05 27.40
C HIS A 445 -25.75 -4.67 26.49
N VAL A 446 -25.31 -5.06 25.32
CA VAL A 446 -26.14 -5.68 24.27
C VAL A 446 -25.42 -6.92 23.73
N ASP A 447 -26.08 -7.74 22.95
CA ASP A 447 -25.49 -8.88 22.26
C ASP A 447 -26.25 -9.12 20.95
N PHE A 448 -25.80 -8.52 19.87
CA PHE A 448 -26.44 -8.71 18.57
C PHE A 448 -25.42 -8.80 17.43
N ASN A 449 -25.82 -9.51 16.37
CA ASN A 449 -25.09 -9.52 15.10
C ASN A 449 -25.41 -8.23 14.34
N PRO A 450 -24.41 -7.42 13.96
CA PRO A 450 -24.66 -6.25 13.12
C PRO A 450 -24.83 -6.68 11.65
N GLU A 451 -25.96 -7.32 11.30
CA GLU A 451 -26.26 -7.88 9.96
C GLU A 451 -27.65 -7.48 9.50
N GLY A 452 -27.84 -7.32 8.17
CA GLY A 452 -29.10 -6.93 7.57
C GLY A 452 -29.61 -5.57 8.08
N TYR A 453 -30.91 -5.47 8.30
CA TYR A 453 -31.55 -4.29 8.85
C TYR A 453 -31.64 -4.35 10.37
N LEU A 454 -31.12 -3.34 11.03
CA LEU A 454 -31.09 -3.20 12.49
C LEU A 454 -31.85 -1.94 12.91
N LEU A 455 -32.90 -2.12 13.71
CA LEU A 455 -33.60 -1.01 14.34
C LEU A 455 -33.03 -0.79 15.75
N LEU A 456 -32.50 0.40 16.01
CA LEU A 456 -32.06 0.82 17.34
C LEU A 456 -33.10 1.80 17.92
N ALA A 457 -33.60 1.49 19.12
CA ALA A 457 -34.62 2.30 19.78
C ALA A 457 -34.30 2.50 21.27
N PRO A 458 -33.59 3.60 21.62
CA PRO A 458 -33.51 4.06 23.00
C PRO A 458 -34.92 4.39 23.55
N HIS A 459 -35.23 3.92 24.77
CA HIS A 459 -36.56 4.09 25.36
C HIS A 459 -36.51 4.17 26.88
N VAL A 460 -37.56 4.70 27.47
CA VAL A 460 -37.74 4.71 28.93
C VAL A 460 -37.95 3.29 29.42
N ASN A 461 -37.37 2.95 30.55
CA ASN A 461 -37.51 1.61 31.16
C ASN A 461 -38.89 1.45 31.81
N LYS A 462 -39.90 1.15 31.01
CA LYS A 462 -41.30 0.90 31.43
C LYS A 462 -41.81 -0.43 30.87
N PRO A 463 -42.77 -1.06 31.55
CA PRO A 463 -43.46 -2.24 30.98
C PRO A 463 -44.10 -1.93 29.63
N ASN A 464 -44.26 -2.95 28.81
CA ASN A 464 -44.94 -2.94 27.51
C ASN A 464 -44.25 -2.17 26.37
N MET A 465 -43.02 -1.67 26.56
CA MET A 465 -42.25 -0.99 25.48
C MET A 465 -41.96 -1.95 24.32
N ILE A 466 -41.47 -3.16 24.64
CA ILE A 466 -41.20 -4.21 23.65
C ILE A 466 -42.45 -4.64 22.92
N GLY A 467 -43.55 -4.83 23.68
CA GLY A 467 -44.82 -5.29 23.11
C GLY A 467 -45.40 -4.34 22.07
N GLN A 468 -45.36 -3.03 22.33
CA GLN A 468 -45.83 -2.00 21.38
C GLN A 468 -45.01 -2.00 20.09
N MET A 469 -43.66 -2.01 20.19
CA MET A 469 -42.76 -2.03 19.03
C MET A 469 -42.99 -3.30 18.19
N ALA A 470 -43.03 -4.47 18.83
CA ALA A 470 -43.26 -5.74 18.16
C ALA A 470 -44.65 -5.83 17.49
N THR A 471 -45.70 -5.27 18.12
CA THR A 471 -47.06 -5.24 17.56
C THR A 471 -47.11 -4.38 16.29
N ILE A 472 -46.50 -3.21 16.29
CA ILE A 472 -46.46 -2.32 15.10
C ILE A 472 -45.73 -3.02 13.94
N LEU A 473 -44.55 -3.59 14.20
CA LEU A 473 -43.77 -4.31 13.17
C LEU A 473 -44.55 -5.52 12.63
N GLY A 474 -45.09 -6.36 13.51
CA GLY A 474 -45.85 -7.54 13.12
C GLY A 474 -47.15 -7.20 12.37
N SER A 475 -47.87 -6.14 12.76
CA SER A 475 -49.06 -5.67 12.04
C SER A 475 -48.76 -5.14 10.65
N ALA A 476 -47.54 -4.62 10.45
CA ALA A 476 -47.04 -4.20 9.15
C ALA A 476 -46.47 -5.37 8.31
N GLY A 477 -46.50 -6.60 8.80
CA GLY A 477 -45.96 -7.77 8.13
C GLY A 477 -44.41 -7.87 8.16
N ILE A 478 -43.76 -7.08 9.01
CA ILE A 478 -42.30 -7.06 9.14
C ILE A 478 -41.88 -8.13 10.14
N ASN A 479 -41.03 -9.06 9.69
CA ASN A 479 -40.52 -10.14 10.53
C ASN A 479 -39.39 -9.64 11.45
N ILE A 480 -39.45 -10.05 12.73
CA ILE A 480 -38.40 -9.82 13.71
C ILE A 480 -37.50 -11.05 13.76
N ASN A 481 -36.28 -10.95 13.27
CA ASN A 481 -35.30 -12.05 13.24
C ASN A 481 -34.56 -12.22 14.56
N GLY A 482 -34.53 -11.18 15.37
CA GLY A 482 -33.91 -11.17 16.69
C GLY A 482 -34.15 -9.86 17.43
N MET A 483 -34.11 -9.92 18.74
CA MET A 483 -34.29 -8.73 19.59
C MET A 483 -33.42 -8.83 20.83
N GLN A 484 -32.77 -7.74 21.17
CA GLN A 484 -32.03 -7.57 22.41
C GLN A 484 -32.46 -6.28 23.10
N VAL A 485 -32.51 -6.30 24.43
CA VAL A 485 -32.70 -5.09 25.22
C VAL A 485 -31.50 -4.91 26.14
N GLY A 486 -30.73 -3.89 25.83
CA GLY A 486 -29.63 -3.45 26.66
C GLY A 486 -30.11 -2.62 27.83
N SER A 487 -29.74 -3.01 29.03
CA SER A 487 -30.08 -2.31 30.28
C SER A 487 -28.84 -2.04 31.12
N THR A 488 -28.95 -1.08 32.01
CA THR A 488 -27.95 -0.84 33.05
C THR A 488 -28.64 -0.60 34.39
N PRO A 489 -28.13 -1.13 35.49
CA PRO A 489 -28.78 -1.02 36.81
C PRO A 489 -29.02 0.39 37.32
N LYS A 490 -28.44 1.40 36.70
CA LYS A 490 -28.46 2.82 37.14
C LYS A 490 -29.17 3.75 36.17
N SER A 491 -29.85 3.25 35.15
CA SER A 491 -30.49 4.09 34.13
C SER A 491 -32.00 3.88 34.10
N ASP A 492 -32.76 4.97 34.01
CA ASP A 492 -34.20 4.97 33.74
C ASP A 492 -34.51 4.72 32.26
N THR A 493 -33.49 4.48 31.44
CA THR A 493 -33.60 4.19 30.01
C THR A 493 -32.89 2.92 29.64
N ASN A 494 -33.39 2.26 28.60
CA ASN A 494 -32.81 1.08 27.96
C ASN A 494 -32.64 1.35 26.45
N ILE A 495 -31.98 0.42 25.76
CA ILE A 495 -31.91 0.44 24.28
C ILE A 495 -32.43 -0.91 23.74
N MET A 496 -33.37 -0.87 22.80
CA MET A 496 -33.73 -2.03 22.01
C MET A 496 -32.90 -2.09 20.74
N ALA A 497 -32.34 -3.25 20.44
CA ALA A 497 -31.73 -3.60 19.15
C ALA A 497 -32.56 -4.70 18.52
N ILE A 498 -33.26 -4.41 17.43
CA ILE A 498 -34.21 -5.34 16.76
C ILE A 498 -33.66 -5.59 15.35
N ALA A 499 -33.30 -6.83 15.06
CA ALA A 499 -32.96 -7.28 13.71
C ALA A 499 -34.25 -7.60 12.95
N VAL A 500 -34.46 -6.96 11.80
CA VAL A 500 -35.65 -7.17 10.95
C VAL A 500 -35.24 -7.73 9.60
N GLY A 501 -36.19 -8.41 8.94
CA GLY A 501 -35.94 -9.11 7.68
C GLY A 501 -35.75 -8.17 6.48
N ASP A 502 -36.45 -7.04 6.48
CA ASP A 502 -36.55 -6.12 5.34
C ASP A 502 -36.45 -4.66 5.80
N ASP A 503 -36.35 -3.73 4.83
CA ASP A 503 -36.47 -2.31 5.06
C ASP A 503 -37.84 -1.92 5.66
N ILE A 504 -37.86 -0.96 6.54
CA ILE A 504 -39.07 -0.49 7.21
C ILE A 504 -39.63 0.75 6.49
N PRO A 505 -40.89 0.71 5.98
CA PRO A 505 -41.51 1.85 5.34
C PRO A 505 -41.58 3.08 6.25
N ASN A 506 -41.50 4.28 5.67
CA ASN A 506 -41.43 5.53 6.41
C ASN A 506 -42.66 5.79 7.31
N ASP A 507 -43.84 5.37 6.90
CA ASP A 507 -45.07 5.47 7.69
C ASP A 507 -45.04 4.58 8.94
N ILE A 508 -44.44 3.39 8.85
CA ILE A 508 -44.22 2.50 9.98
C ILE A 508 -43.13 3.07 10.90
N MET A 509 -42.06 3.62 10.34
CA MET A 509 -41.01 4.31 11.11
C MET A 509 -41.60 5.49 11.91
N LEU A 510 -42.55 6.24 11.34
CA LEU A 510 -43.25 7.31 12.06
C LEU A 510 -44.09 6.77 13.21
N GLN A 511 -44.82 5.67 13.00
CA GLN A 511 -45.61 5.02 14.07
C GLN A 511 -44.71 4.56 15.22
N LEU A 512 -43.57 3.94 14.93
CA LEU A 512 -42.58 3.51 15.93
C LEU A 512 -42.03 4.69 16.75
N ARG A 513 -41.78 5.83 16.11
CA ARG A 513 -41.32 7.06 16.80
C ARG A 513 -42.41 7.69 17.67
N CYS A 514 -43.68 7.48 17.35
CA CYS A 514 -44.82 8.03 18.12
C CYS A 514 -45.17 7.17 19.35
N VAL A 515 -44.53 6.05 19.58
CA VAL A 515 -44.79 5.22 20.77
C VAL A 515 -44.32 5.98 22.02
N GLU A 516 -45.26 6.15 22.97
CA GLU A 516 -44.96 6.88 24.22
C GLU A 516 -43.85 6.20 25.03
N GLY A 517 -42.78 6.91 25.29
CA GLY A 517 -41.60 6.40 25.99
C GLY A 517 -40.44 5.99 25.08
N ILE A 518 -40.65 5.97 23.77
CA ILE A 518 -39.54 5.89 22.81
C ILE A 518 -38.85 7.24 22.73
N ILE A 519 -37.52 7.26 22.82
CA ILE A 519 -36.70 8.47 22.78
C ILE A 519 -36.29 8.78 21.34
N ASP A 520 -35.86 7.75 20.61
CA ASP A 520 -35.52 7.83 19.19
C ASP A 520 -35.65 6.45 18.54
N VAL A 521 -35.77 6.41 17.21
CA VAL A 521 -35.78 5.18 16.43
C VAL A 521 -34.94 5.38 15.18
N LYS A 522 -33.92 4.55 15.01
CA LYS A 522 -33.02 4.58 13.88
C LYS A 522 -32.96 3.22 13.20
N LEU A 523 -33.24 3.19 11.90
CA LEU A 523 -33.08 2.01 11.07
C LEU A 523 -31.71 2.07 10.39
N ILE A 524 -30.92 1.04 10.52
CA ILE A 524 -29.55 0.91 10.04
C ILE A 524 -29.49 -0.27 9.07
N ASN A 525 -29.09 -0.01 7.84
CA ASN A 525 -28.69 -1.08 6.93
C ASN A 525 -27.21 -1.40 7.20
N CYS A 526 -26.94 -2.55 7.82
CA CYS A 526 -25.60 -3.00 8.15
C CYS A 526 -24.85 -3.63 6.97
N GLU A 527 -25.49 -3.86 5.83
CA GLU A 527 -24.87 -4.48 4.65
C GLU A 527 -24.41 -3.44 3.60
N GLY A 528 -24.73 -2.19 3.78
CA GLY A 528 -24.20 -1.01 3.12
C GLY A 528 -24.64 -0.79 1.70
#